data_4ee9f715c3c1670efaf18057d22f8866
#
_entry.id   4ee9f715c3c1670efaf18057d22f8866
#
_cell.length_a   1.000
_cell.length_b   1.000
_cell.length_c   1.000
_cell.angle_alpha   90.00
_cell.angle_beta   90.00
_cell.angle_gamma   90.00
#
_symmetry.space_group_name_H-M   'P 1'
#
loop_
_entity.id
_entity.type
_entity.pdbx_description
1 polymer ?
#
loop_
_entity_poly.entity_id
_entity_poly.type
_entity_poly.pdbx_seq_one_letter_code
_entity_poly.pdbx_strand_id
1 'polypeptide(L)'
;MAIDDLNARGIVIDGKKIKFVLQAEDDASDPKQATSVAQKLVDAKVAAVIGHLQSGTSILASKIYYDAGIPQISPSATSSKYTQQGFNTIFRVVANDAQLGVVMGRYAAKTLQARRIAVIDDRTAYGQGLATQFVKEAKANGVAIVATQYTSDRAIDFSAILTAIKARKPDLIFFGGIDASAAAMLRQIRQLGIQARFMGGDAICTSALPRLAGEGLIDDNLYCAIAGGVEDNLALDAFKAAYKKKYQADIVQYAPYTYDAVMIIADVMQQANSVDPKKYLPVLARIRHTGVTGKIAFDKNGDIRNGTLSIYTFRNGQQTLLTVTR
;
A
#
# COMPACT_ATOMS: atom_id res chain seq x y z
N MET A 1 11.44 13.88 8.94
CA MET A 1 12.48 13.99 7.90
C MET A 1 12.04 14.95 6.80
N ALA A 2 11.01 14.63 5.99
CA ALA A 2 10.58 15.50 4.88
C ALA A 2 10.36 16.98 5.30
N ILE A 3 9.63 17.21 6.40
CA ILE A 3 9.37 18.56 6.93
C ILE A 3 10.68 19.29 7.32
N ASP A 4 11.62 18.59 7.92
CA ASP A 4 12.90 19.20 8.31
C ASP A 4 13.73 19.57 7.07
N ASP A 5 13.73 18.69 6.06
CA ASP A 5 14.43 18.89 4.81
C ASP A 5 13.83 20.08 4.02
N LEU A 6 12.48 20.20 3.98
CA LEU A 6 11.80 21.33 3.37
C LEU A 6 12.12 22.65 4.10
N ASN A 7 12.09 22.65 5.42
CA ASN A 7 12.41 23.84 6.21
C ASN A 7 13.88 24.25 6.07
N ALA A 8 14.80 23.29 5.93
CA ALA A 8 16.21 23.56 5.67
C ALA A 8 16.45 24.19 4.28
N ARG A 9 15.63 23.85 3.27
CA ARG A 9 15.68 24.45 1.91
C ARG A 9 15.29 25.93 1.89
N GLY A 10 14.54 26.41 2.88
CA GLY A 10 14.13 27.81 2.97
C GLY A 10 13.21 28.25 1.84
N ILE A 11 12.19 27.45 1.55
CA ILE A 11 11.24 27.65 0.43
C ILE A 11 10.52 28.99 0.55
N VAL A 12 10.46 29.74 -0.56
CA VAL A 12 9.74 31.02 -0.67
C VAL A 12 8.55 30.83 -1.61
N ILE A 13 7.36 31.27 -1.19
CA ILE A 13 6.11 31.25 -1.96
C ILE A 13 5.44 32.61 -1.79
N ASP A 14 5.04 33.24 -2.89
CA ASP A 14 4.43 34.59 -2.90
C ASP A 14 5.28 35.61 -2.13
N GLY A 15 6.60 35.55 -2.33
CA GLY A 15 7.57 36.45 -1.66
C GLY A 15 7.77 36.18 -0.16
N LYS A 16 7.14 35.19 0.41
CA LYS A 16 7.23 34.85 1.85
C LYS A 16 7.98 33.55 2.08
N LYS A 17 8.90 33.55 3.04
CA LYS A 17 9.54 32.30 3.51
C LYS A 17 8.53 31.44 4.23
N ILE A 18 8.31 30.22 3.72
CA ILE A 18 7.32 29.28 4.26
C ILE A 18 7.98 28.38 5.31
N LYS A 19 7.29 28.18 6.41
CA LYS A 19 7.62 27.16 7.41
C LYS A 19 6.59 26.04 7.32
N PHE A 20 7.05 24.85 6.97
CA PHE A 20 6.21 23.64 7.00
C PHE A 20 6.11 23.12 8.43
N VAL A 21 4.90 22.75 8.83
CA VAL A 21 4.60 22.20 10.16
C VAL A 21 3.84 20.90 9.97
N LEU A 22 4.23 19.85 10.69
CA LEU A 22 3.53 18.59 10.72
C LEU A 22 2.49 18.62 11.83
N GLN A 23 1.23 18.37 11.45
CA GLN A 23 0.18 17.96 12.37
C GLN A 23 -0.05 16.47 12.18
N ALA A 24 0.32 15.66 13.18
CA ALA A 24 0.17 14.22 13.14
C ALA A 24 -1.09 13.79 13.89
N GLU A 25 -1.85 12.90 13.26
CA GLU A 25 -3.04 12.28 13.82
C GLU A 25 -2.99 10.78 13.56
N ASP A 26 -3.62 9.99 14.43
CA ASP A 26 -3.71 8.53 14.30
C ASP A 26 -5.17 8.10 14.16
N ASP A 27 -5.51 7.42 13.07
CA ASP A 27 -6.83 6.85 12.83
C ASP A 27 -6.98 5.43 13.38
N ALA A 28 -5.93 4.87 14.01
CA ALA A 28 -5.87 3.52 14.56
C ALA A 28 -6.33 2.42 13.59
N SER A 29 -6.26 2.68 12.27
CA SER A 29 -6.84 1.82 11.22
C SER A 29 -8.35 1.57 11.38
N ASP A 30 -9.04 2.42 12.15
CA ASP A 30 -10.49 2.33 12.38
C ASP A 30 -11.25 3.32 11.47
N PRO A 31 -12.18 2.82 10.64
CA PRO A 31 -12.93 3.66 9.70
C PRO A 31 -13.73 4.79 10.36
N LYS A 32 -14.26 4.59 11.58
CA LYS A 32 -15.00 5.63 12.30
C LYS A 32 -14.05 6.70 12.84
N GLN A 33 -12.92 6.27 13.40
CA GLN A 33 -11.90 7.20 13.89
C GLN A 33 -11.31 8.02 12.75
N ALA A 34 -11.11 7.42 11.55
CA ALA A 34 -10.64 8.13 10.38
C ALA A 34 -11.51 9.34 10.00
N THR A 35 -12.83 9.23 10.12
CA THR A 35 -13.72 10.37 9.84
C THR A 35 -13.57 11.48 10.87
N SER A 36 -13.41 11.14 12.14
CA SER A 36 -13.17 12.11 13.22
C SER A 36 -11.83 12.81 13.07
N VAL A 37 -10.79 12.06 12.73
CA VAL A 37 -9.44 12.59 12.44
C VAL A 37 -9.48 13.51 11.21
N ALA A 38 -10.18 13.11 10.15
CA ALA A 38 -10.32 13.92 8.95
C ALA A 38 -11.01 15.26 9.27
N GLN A 39 -12.08 15.26 10.04
CA GLN A 39 -12.77 16.49 10.44
C GLN A 39 -11.84 17.39 11.28
N LYS A 40 -11.09 16.82 12.23
CA LYS A 40 -10.12 17.57 13.04
C LYS A 40 -9.05 18.25 12.19
N LEU A 41 -8.53 17.58 11.16
CA LEU A 41 -7.56 18.16 10.24
C LEU A 41 -8.17 19.26 9.36
N VAL A 42 -9.42 19.10 8.93
CA VAL A 42 -10.18 20.15 8.22
C VAL A 42 -10.37 21.38 9.09
N ASP A 43 -10.80 21.20 10.34
CA ASP A 43 -11.01 22.30 11.31
C ASP A 43 -9.70 23.03 11.61
N ALA A 44 -8.59 22.32 11.63
CA ALA A 44 -7.24 22.89 11.76
C ALA A 44 -6.74 23.57 10.48
N LYS A 45 -7.50 23.52 9.38
CA LYS A 45 -7.18 24.16 8.10
C LYS A 45 -5.82 23.73 7.53
N VAL A 46 -5.51 22.45 7.62
CA VAL A 46 -4.27 21.92 7.03
C VAL A 46 -4.25 22.16 5.52
N ALA A 47 -3.07 22.42 4.98
CA ALA A 47 -2.93 22.70 3.56
C ALA A 47 -3.01 21.44 2.69
N ALA A 48 -2.62 20.28 3.22
CA ALA A 48 -2.71 18.98 2.55
C ALA A 48 -2.72 17.86 3.57
N VAL A 49 -3.16 16.68 3.17
CA VAL A 49 -3.10 15.45 3.99
C VAL A 49 -2.26 14.40 3.28
N ILE A 50 -1.29 13.84 3.99
CA ILE A 50 -0.52 12.67 3.56
C ILE A 50 -1.00 11.47 4.39
N GLY A 51 -1.75 10.59 3.78
CA GLY A 51 -2.47 9.50 4.45
C GLY A 51 -3.76 9.16 3.69
N HIS A 52 -4.58 8.36 4.25
CA HIS A 52 -4.39 7.48 5.41
C HIS A 52 -3.62 6.21 5.00
N LEU A 53 -3.25 5.38 5.97
CA LEU A 53 -2.51 4.16 5.68
C LEU A 53 -3.41 3.10 5.01
N GLN A 54 -4.53 2.79 5.63
CA GLN A 54 -5.45 1.75 5.17
C GLN A 54 -6.40 2.25 4.08
N SER A 55 -6.78 1.36 3.15
CA SER A 55 -7.73 1.71 2.10
C SER A 55 -9.11 2.11 2.65
N GLY A 56 -9.59 1.41 3.69
CA GLY A 56 -10.88 1.69 4.31
C GLY A 56 -10.94 3.08 4.94
N THR A 57 -9.90 3.46 5.67
CA THR A 57 -9.79 4.78 6.31
C THR A 57 -9.61 5.89 5.28
N SER A 58 -8.75 5.64 4.24
CA SER A 58 -8.54 6.59 3.14
C SER A 58 -9.83 6.90 2.38
N ILE A 59 -10.64 5.87 2.06
CA ILE A 59 -11.90 6.02 1.32
C ILE A 59 -12.90 6.89 2.11
N LEU A 60 -13.07 6.62 3.39
CA LEU A 60 -14.05 7.37 4.19
C LEU A 60 -13.61 8.81 4.48
N ALA A 61 -12.33 9.01 4.79
CA ALA A 61 -11.77 10.34 5.04
C ALA A 61 -11.78 11.23 3.78
N SER A 62 -11.62 10.64 2.61
CA SER A 62 -11.48 11.37 1.34
C SER A 62 -12.66 12.26 0.99
N LYS A 63 -13.89 11.87 1.35
CA LYS A 63 -15.09 12.70 1.15
C LYS A 63 -15.02 13.99 1.98
N ILE A 64 -14.56 13.89 3.22
CA ILE A 64 -14.44 15.04 4.14
C ILE A 64 -13.40 16.02 3.62
N TYR A 65 -12.25 15.53 3.15
CA TYR A 65 -11.21 16.36 2.54
C TYR A 65 -11.66 16.97 1.21
N TYR A 66 -12.38 16.20 0.39
CA TYR A 66 -12.94 16.71 -0.87
C TYR A 66 -13.90 17.88 -0.65
N ASP A 67 -14.84 17.74 0.30
CA ASP A 67 -15.80 18.80 0.62
C ASP A 67 -15.11 20.07 1.15
N ALA A 68 -13.99 19.92 1.84
CA ALA A 68 -13.16 21.02 2.32
C ALA A 68 -12.19 21.58 1.26
N GLY A 69 -12.04 20.91 0.11
CA GLY A 69 -11.09 21.28 -0.95
C GLY A 69 -9.63 21.02 -0.59
N ILE A 70 -9.36 20.12 0.37
CA ILE A 70 -8.02 19.77 0.84
C ILE A 70 -7.51 18.55 0.06
N PRO A 71 -6.34 18.62 -0.61
CA PRO A 71 -5.75 17.47 -1.25
C PRO A 71 -5.32 16.39 -0.27
N GLN A 72 -5.59 15.15 -0.63
CA GLN A 72 -5.15 13.95 0.08
C GLN A 72 -4.25 13.12 -0.85
N ILE A 73 -3.02 12.81 -0.41
CA ILE A 73 -2.12 11.89 -1.11
C ILE A 73 -1.89 10.67 -0.21
N SER A 74 -2.39 9.51 -0.61
CA SER A 74 -2.08 8.28 0.11
C SER A 74 -0.78 7.66 -0.40
N PRO A 75 0.17 7.34 0.52
CA PRO A 75 1.39 6.63 0.18
C PRO A 75 1.23 5.11 0.14
N SER A 76 0.04 4.57 0.44
CA SER A 76 -0.15 3.15 0.76
C SER A 76 -1.51 2.56 0.39
N ALA A 77 -2.60 3.35 0.37
CA ALA A 77 -3.94 2.83 0.07
C ALA A 77 -4.04 2.36 -1.38
N THR A 78 -4.18 1.06 -1.59
CA THR A 78 -4.16 0.43 -2.92
C THR A 78 -5.54 0.15 -3.50
N SER A 79 -6.62 0.16 -2.70
CA SER A 79 -7.97 -0.11 -3.21
C SER A 79 -8.34 0.80 -4.38
N SER A 80 -8.78 0.20 -5.48
CA SER A 80 -9.25 0.96 -6.65
C SER A 80 -10.44 1.87 -6.34
N LYS A 81 -11.24 1.53 -5.32
CA LYS A 81 -12.38 2.35 -4.88
C LYS A 81 -11.95 3.73 -4.38
N TYR A 82 -10.72 3.88 -3.88
CA TYR A 82 -10.23 5.14 -3.36
C TYR A 82 -10.27 6.25 -4.42
N THR A 83 -9.70 6.01 -5.60
CA THR A 83 -9.63 7.01 -6.69
C THR A 83 -10.82 6.96 -7.65
N GLN A 84 -11.69 5.95 -7.55
CA GLN A 84 -12.89 5.83 -8.39
C GLN A 84 -14.14 6.55 -7.84
N GLN A 85 -14.00 7.31 -6.75
CA GLN A 85 -15.10 8.08 -6.16
C GLN A 85 -15.45 9.35 -6.96
N GLY A 86 -14.62 9.73 -7.94
CA GLY A 86 -14.84 10.94 -8.75
C GLY A 86 -14.37 12.25 -8.08
N PHE A 87 -13.66 12.17 -6.96
CA PHE A 87 -13.08 13.33 -6.28
C PHE A 87 -11.78 13.76 -6.94
N ASN A 88 -11.62 15.04 -7.20
CA ASN A 88 -10.41 15.58 -7.83
C ASN A 88 -9.32 15.99 -6.82
N THR A 89 -9.55 15.75 -5.53
CA THR A 89 -8.62 16.08 -4.44
C THR A 89 -7.79 14.87 -3.97
N ILE A 90 -8.05 13.67 -4.51
CA ILE A 90 -7.42 12.44 -4.04
C ILE A 90 -6.37 11.94 -5.01
N PHE A 91 -5.23 11.51 -4.45
CA PHE A 91 -4.08 11.01 -5.20
C PHE A 91 -3.44 9.84 -4.46
N ARG A 92 -2.71 8.98 -5.18
CA ARG A 92 -1.83 7.97 -4.58
C ARG A 92 -0.50 7.86 -5.31
N VAL A 93 0.55 7.59 -4.58
CA VAL A 93 1.92 7.44 -5.11
C VAL A 93 2.38 6.00 -5.20
N VAL A 94 1.46 5.03 -5.10
CA VAL A 94 1.70 3.59 -5.27
C VAL A 94 0.72 3.00 -6.29
N ALA A 95 1.05 1.85 -6.86
CA ALA A 95 0.14 1.13 -7.76
C ALA A 95 -1.14 0.70 -7.02
N ASN A 96 -2.23 0.51 -7.75
CA ASN A 96 -3.51 0.10 -7.17
C ASN A 96 -3.74 -1.43 -7.25
N ASP A 97 -4.77 -1.90 -6.53
CA ASP A 97 -5.13 -3.32 -6.48
C ASP A 97 -5.46 -3.92 -7.85
N ALA A 98 -5.94 -3.13 -8.81
CA ALA A 98 -6.21 -3.65 -10.14
C ALA A 98 -4.90 -4.06 -10.84
N GLN A 99 -3.85 -3.26 -10.69
CA GLN A 99 -2.52 -3.57 -11.22
C GLN A 99 -1.89 -4.72 -10.42
N LEU A 100 -1.96 -4.66 -9.08
CA LEU A 100 -1.41 -5.66 -8.18
C LEU A 100 -2.03 -7.04 -8.42
N GLY A 101 -3.37 -7.11 -8.46
CA GLY A 101 -4.12 -8.35 -8.70
C GLY A 101 -3.82 -8.98 -10.06
N VAL A 102 -3.64 -8.16 -11.12
CA VAL A 102 -3.26 -8.64 -12.45
C VAL A 102 -1.87 -9.28 -12.43
N VAL A 103 -0.89 -8.61 -11.84
CA VAL A 103 0.49 -9.14 -11.78
C VAL A 103 0.54 -10.42 -10.96
N MET A 104 -0.11 -10.45 -9.80
CA MET A 104 -0.13 -11.61 -8.92
C MET A 104 -0.90 -12.79 -9.52
N GLY A 105 -2.05 -12.53 -10.13
CA GLY A 105 -2.86 -13.57 -10.79
C GLY A 105 -2.12 -14.23 -11.95
N ARG A 106 -1.41 -13.44 -12.77
CA ARG A 106 -0.55 -13.96 -13.84
C ARG A 106 0.64 -14.73 -13.29
N TYR A 107 1.28 -14.22 -12.26
CA TYR A 107 2.43 -14.89 -11.63
C TYR A 107 2.01 -16.24 -11.04
N ALA A 108 0.89 -16.28 -10.33
CA ALA A 108 0.33 -17.53 -9.80
C ALA A 108 0.06 -18.56 -10.90
N ALA A 109 -0.59 -18.12 -12.00
CA ALA A 109 -0.96 -19.02 -13.10
C ALA A 109 0.22 -19.47 -13.96
N LYS A 110 1.11 -18.54 -14.33
CA LYS A 110 2.15 -18.79 -15.36
C LYS A 110 3.49 -19.20 -14.76
N THR A 111 3.91 -18.55 -13.67
CA THR A 111 5.21 -18.80 -13.05
C THR A 111 5.12 -19.90 -11.99
N LEU A 112 4.17 -19.77 -11.07
CA LEU A 112 3.96 -20.80 -10.05
C LEU A 112 3.19 -22.00 -10.58
N GLN A 113 2.60 -21.91 -11.76
CA GLN A 113 1.79 -22.96 -12.40
C GLN A 113 0.65 -23.45 -11.50
N ALA A 114 0.10 -22.56 -10.67
CA ALA A 114 -1.03 -22.88 -9.83
C ALA A 114 -2.26 -23.23 -10.67
N ARG A 115 -2.95 -24.31 -10.31
CA ARG A 115 -4.15 -24.80 -11.00
C ARG A 115 -5.38 -24.75 -10.13
N ARG A 116 -5.21 -24.84 -8.83
CA ARG A 116 -6.27 -24.94 -7.82
C ARG A 116 -5.99 -23.96 -6.68
N ILE A 117 -6.64 -22.82 -6.70
CA ILE A 117 -6.41 -21.77 -5.72
C ILE A 117 -7.57 -21.67 -4.73
N ALA A 118 -7.27 -21.64 -3.44
CA ALA A 118 -8.18 -21.20 -2.41
C ALA A 118 -7.94 -19.71 -2.13
N VAL A 119 -8.99 -18.94 -1.91
CA VAL A 119 -8.92 -17.50 -1.65
C VAL A 119 -9.54 -17.21 -0.28
N ILE A 120 -8.86 -16.40 0.51
CA ILE A 120 -9.35 -15.87 1.78
C ILE A 120 -9.22 -14.35 1.74
N ASP A 121 -10.23 -13.60 2.17
CA ASP A 121 -10.12 -12.16 2.42
C ASP A 121 -10.60 -11.80 3.83
N ASP A 122 -10.07 -10.71 4.37
CA ASP A 122 -10.36 -10.22 5.71
C ASP A 122 -11.55 -9.27 5.79
N ARG A 123 -12.31 -9.13 4.71
CA ARG A 123 -13.47 -8.25 4.58
C ARG A 123 -13.17 -6.75 4.70
N THR A 124 -11.92 -6.34 4.82
CA THR A 124 -11.54 -4.94 4.69
C THR A 124 -11.70 -4.46 3.24
N ALA A 125 -11.77 -3.14 3.04
CA ALA A 125 -11.81 -2.57 1.69
C ALA A 125 -10.55 -2.92 0.86
N TYR A 126 -9.40 -3.08 1.53
CA TYR A 126 -8.16 -3.55 0.94
C TYR A 126 -8.24 -5.04 0.58
N GLY A 127 -8.40 -5.90 1.58
CA GLY A 127 -8.28 -7.35 1.38
C GLY A 127 -9.32 -7.89 0.39
N GLN A 128 -10.59 -7.44 0.49
CA GLN A 128 -11.64 -7.80 -0.45
C GLN A 128 -11.36 -7.24 -1.85
N GLY A 129 -10.88 -5.99 -1.94
CA GLY A 129 -10.56 -5.34 -3.22
C GLY A 129 -9.49 -6.12 -3.96
N LEU A 130 -8.37 -6.38 -3.30
CA LEU A 130 -7.24 -7.11 -3.86
C LEU A 130 -7.61 -8.55 -4.26
N ALA A 131 -8.30 -9.29 -3.37
CA ALA A 131 -8.74 -10.66 -3.65
C ALA A 131 -9.64 -10.72 -4.88
N THR A 132 -10.53 -9.74 -5.05
CA THR A 132 -11.41 -9.63 -6.23
C THR A 132 -10.62 -9.50 -7.53
N GLN A 133 -9.61 -8.62 -7.56
CA GLN A 133 -8.78 -8.40 -8.75
C GLN A 133 -7.90 -9.63 -9.05
N PHE A 134 -7.31 -10.22 -8.01
CA PHE A 134 -6.54 -11.46 -8.13
C PHE A 134 -7.38 -12.60 -8.72
N VAL A 135 -8.58 -12.86 -8.18
CA VAL A 135 -9.49 -13.92 -8.66
C VAL A 135 -9.87 -13.69 -10.10
N LYS A 136 -10.18 -12.45 -10.49
CA LYS A 136 -10.52 -12.10 -11.87
C LYS A 136 -9.42 -12.51 -12.83
N GLU A 137 -8.18 -12.14 -12.53
CA GLU A 137 -7.04 -12.44 -13.41
C GLU A 137 -6.64 -13.92 -13.38
N ALA A 138 -6.64 -14.57 -12.20
CA ALA A 138 -6.38 -16.00 -12.09
C ALA A 138 -7.34 -16.81 -12.94
N LYS A 139 -8.65 -16.53 -12.88
CA LYS A 139 -9.67 -17.17 -13.71
C LYS A 139 -9.44 -16.90 -15.20
N ALA A 140 -9.09 -15.67 -15.59
CA ALA A 140 -8.79 -15.32 -16.98
C ALA A 140 -7.57 -16.10 -17.54
N ASN A 141 -6.69 -16.59 -16.65
CA ASN A 141 -5.56 -17.45 -17.01
C ASN A 141 -5.83 -18.94 -16.77
N GLY A 142 -7.09 -19.37 -16.66
CA GLY A 142 -7.51 -20.79 -16.60
C GLY A 142 -7.33 -21.46 -15.24
N VAL A 143 -7.15 -20.69 -14.16
CA VAL A 143 -7.00 -21.24 -12.80
C VAL A 143 -8.37 -21.50 -12.16
N ALA A 144 -8.55 -22.67 -11.55
CA ALA A 144 -9.75 -23.00 -10.78
C ALA A 144 -9.69 -22.41 -9.37
N ILE A 145 -10.68 -21.60 -9.01
CA ILE A 145 -10.88 -21.16 -7.61
C ILE A 145 -11.70 -22.24 -6.92
N VAL A 146 -11.03 -23.04 -6.09
CA VAL A 146 -11.62 -24.24 -5.46
C VAL A 146 -12.27 -23.97 -4.10
N ALA A 147 -11.95 -22.84 -3.48
CA ALA A 147 -12.60 -22.36 -2.26
C ALA A 147 -12.52 -20.84 -2.21
N THR A 148 -13.54 -20.21 -1.66
CA THR A 148 -13.53 -18.79 -1.24
C THR A 148 -14.03 -18.75 0.19
N GLN A 149 -13.23 -18.17 1.06
CA GLN A 149 -13.49 -18.06 2.48
C GLN A 149 -13.28 -16.62 2.95
N TYR A 150 -13.84 -16.28 4.08
CA TYR A 150 -13.81 -14.94 4.65
C TYR A 150 -13.42 -15.00 6.10
N THR A 151 -12.69 -13.97 6.52
CA THR A 151 -12.31 -13.77 7.92
C THR A 151 -12.50 -12.30 8.31
N SER A 152 -11.90 -11.88 9.39
CA SER A 152 -11.76 -10.45 9.73
C SER A 152 -10.29 -10.13 9.99
N ASP A 153 -9.97 -8.84 9.92
CA ASP A 153 -8.63 -8.30 10.21
C ASP A 153 -8.20 -8.53 11.69
N ARG A 154 -9.15 -8.81 12.57
CA ARG A 154 -8.93 -9.08 14.00
C ARG A 154 -8.94 -10.58 14.34
N ALA A 155 -9.17 -11.45 13.38
CA ALA A 155 -9.19 -12.88 13.62
C ALA A 155 -7.77 -13.42 13.91
N ILE A 156 -7.69 -14.35 14.85
CA ILE A 156 -6.45 -15.03 15.25
C ILE A 156 -6.52 -16.55 15.08
N ASP A 157 -7.72 -17.10 14.93
CA ASP A 157 -7.93 -18.53 14.69
C ASP A 157 -8.62 -18.72 13.32
N PHE A 158 -7.96 -19.52 12.49
CA PHE A 158 -8.36 -19.84 11.12
C PHE A 158 -8.56 -21.34 10.93
N SER A 159 -8.52 -22.14 11.99
CA SER A 159 -8.51 -23.60 11.94
C SER A 159 -9.70 -24.17 11.17
N ALA A 160 -10.92 -23.64 11.38
CA ALA A 160 -12.12 -24.06 10.66
C ALA A 160 -12.04 -23.76 9.15
N ILE A 161 -11.63 -22.53 8.79
CA ILE A 161 -11.46 -22.10 7.40
C ILE A 161 -10.38 -22.96 6.71
N LEU A 162 -9.24 -23.14 7.35
CA LEU A 162 -8.11 -23.90 6.80
C LEU A 162 -8.41 -25.38 6.67
N THR A 163 -9.19 -25.96 7.58
CA THR A 163 -9.66 -27.35 7.47
C THR A 163 -10.58 -27.54 6.27
N ALA A 164 -11.51 -26.61 6.05
CA ALA A 164 -12.38 -26.62 4.88
C ALA A 164 -11.58 -26.46 3.57
N ILE A 165 -10.56 -25.61 3.57
CA ILE A 165 -9.64 -25.39 2.44
C ILE A 165 -8.80 -26.65 2.17
N LYS A 166 -8.26 -27.31 3.22
CA LYS A 166 -7.47 -28.54 3.10
C LYS A 166 -8.22 -29.62 2.35
N ALA A 167 -9.53 -29.79 2.63
CA ALA A 167 -10.37 -30.77 1.94
C ALA A 167 -10.50 -30.50 0.42
N ARG A 168 -10.28 -29.27 -0.03
CA ARG A 168 -10.31 -28.88 -1.44
C ARG A 168 -8.97 -29.09 -2.16
N LYS A 169 -7.91 -29.47 -1.45
CA LYS A 169 -6.57 -29.74 -1.99
C LYS A 169 -6.10 -28.63 -2.93
N PRO A 170 -5.99 -27.37 -2.48
CA PRO A 170 -5.41 -26.30 -3.30
C PRO A 170 -3.89 -26.50 -3.42
N ASP A 171 -3.31 -25.98 -4.49
CA ASP A 171 -1.85 -25.85 -4.66
C ASP A 171 -1.33 -24.47 -4.24
N LEU A 172 -2.24 -23.50 -4.07
CA LEU A 172 -1.96 -22.16 -3.58
C LEU A 172 -3.14 -21.62 -2.77
N ILE A 173 -2.83 -20.94 -1.66
CA ILE A 173 -3.77 -20.16 -0.88
C ILE A 173 -3.44 -18.69 -1.10
N PHE A 174 -4.38 -17.91 -1.62
CA PHE A 174 -4.29 -16.46 -1.71
C PHE A 174 -4.97 -15.81 -0.52
N PHE A 175 -4.30 -14.86 0.12
CA PHE A 175 -4.83 -14.10 1.24
C PHE A 175 -4.82 -12.59 0.96
N GLY A 176 -5.99 -12.00 0.95
CA GLY A 176 -6.20 -10.54 0.99
C GLY A 176 -6.39 -10.09 2.42
N GLY A 177 -5.31 -9.60 3.03
CA GLY A 177 -5.31 -9.15 4.42
C GLY A 177 -3.92 -8.70 4.86
N ILE A 178 -3.72 -8.54 6.17
CA ILE A 178 -2.52 -7.96 6.77
C ILE A 178 -1.57 -9.03 7.35
N ASP A 179 -0.34 -8.65 7.63
CA ASP A 179 0.75 -9.52 8.08
C ASP A 179 0.48 -10.22 9.42
N ALA A 180 -0.16 -9.56 10.39
CA ALA A 180 -0.49 -10.18 11.67
C ALA A 180 -1.41 -11.40 11.51
N SER A 181 -2.47 -11.28 10.71
CA SER A 181 -3.38 -12.37 10.38
C SER A 181 -2.72 -13.42 9.49
N ALA A 182 -1.92 -12.99 8.49
CA ALA A 182 -1.16 -13.91 7.64
C ALA A 182 -0.19 -14.76 8.45
N ALA A 183 0.52 -14.17 9.41
CA ALA A 183 1.45 -14.87 10.28
C ALA A 183 0.77 -15.97 11.13
N ALA A 184 -0.38 -15.65 11.72
CA ALA A 184 -1.17 -16.64 12.46
C ALA A 184 -1.67 -17.75 11.54
N MET A 185 -2.13 -17.40 10.33
CA MET A 185 -2.59 -18.34 9.33
C MET A 185 -1.48 -19.28 8.85
N LEU A 186 -0.26 -18.77 8.61
CA LEU A 186 0.90 -19.57 8.21
C LEU A 186 1.27 -20.61 9.27
N ARG A 187 1.26 -20.24 10.58
CA ARG A 187 1.48 -21.21 11.66
C ARG A 187 0.43 -22.33 11.66
N GLN A 188 -0.85 -21.98 11.48
CA GLN A 188 -1.94 -22.94 11.45
C GLN A 188 -1.94 -23.82 10.18
N ILE A 189 -1.55 -23.27 9.03
CA ILE A 189 -1.31 -24.02 7.79
C ILE A 189 -0.28 -25.13 8.03
N ARG A 190 0.83 -24.80 8.68
CA ARG A 190 1.87 -25.77 9.03
C ARG A 190 1.36 -26.82 10.02
N GLN A 191 0.70 -26.42 11.09
CA GLN A 191 0.12 -27.32 12.10
C GLN A 191 -0.89 -28.31 11.50
N LEU A 192 -1.68 -27.86 10.56
CA LEU A 192 -2.65 -28.68 9.84
C LEU A 192 -2.03 -29.53 8.73
N GLY A 193 -0.73 -29.39 8.45
CA GLY A 193 -0.05 -30.13 7.38
C GLY A 193 -0.57 -29.80 5.99
N ILE A 194 -0.96 -28.55 5.73
CA ILE A 194 -1.40 -28.09 4.41
C ILE A 194 -0.17 -27.78 3.57
N GLN A 195 -0.03 -28.42 2.40
CA GLN A 195 1.14 -28.30 1.53
C GLN A 195 1.01 -27.20 0.47
N ALA A 196 -0.04 -26.40 0.50
CA ALA A 196 -0.26 -25.31 -0.45
C ALA A 196 0.77 -24.19 -0.24
N ARG A 197 1.20 -23.57 -1.35
CA ARG A 197 1.94 -22.29 -1.30
C ARG A 197 1.02 -21.19 -0.79
N PHE A 198 1.60 -20.12 -0.28
CA PHE A 198 0.86 -18.96 0.22
C PHE A 198 1.19 -17.70 -0.58
N MET A 199 0.19 -16.89 -0.91
CA MET A 199 0.39 -15.66 -1.65
C MET A 199 -0.50 -14.55 -1.11
N GLY A 200 0.00 -13.31 -1.11
CA GLY A 200 -0.80 -12.14 -0.79
C GLY A 200 -0.15 -10.84 -1.25
N GLY A 201 -0.80 -9.73 -0.95
CA GLY A 201 -0.36 -8.41 -1.41
C GLY A 201 0.71 -7.77 -0.55
N ASP A 202 0.78 -6.46 -0.66
CA ASP A 202 1.79 -5.61 -0.03
C ASP A 202 1.67 -5.59 1.51
N ALA A 203 0.46 -5.66 2.06
CA ALA A 203 0.26 -5.64 3.50
C ALA A 203 0.72 -6.92 4.23
N ILE A 204 1.04 -8.01 3.51
CA ILE A 204 1.73 -9.17 4.08
C ILE A 204 3.23 -9.19 3.77
N CYS A 205 3.67 -8.37 2.82
CA CYS A 205 5.05 -8.31 2.37
C CYS A 205 5.90 -7.40 3.27
N THR A 206 5.85 -7.60 4.56
CA THR A 206 6.50 -6.74 5.56
C THR A 206 7.77 -7.38 6.13
N SER A 207 8.71 -6.56 6.58
CA SER A 207 9.90 -7.03 7.30
C SER A 207 9.55 -7.65 8.67
N ALA A 208 8.34 -7.41 9.18
CA ALA A 208 7.87 -7.98 10.44
C ALA A 208 7.34 -9.42 10.28
N LEU A 209 6.87 -9.80 9.08
CA LEU A 209 6.23 -11.08 8.84
C LEU A 209 7.09 -12.30 9.28
N PRO A 210 8.40 -12.37 9.00
CA PRO A 210 9.21 -13.52 9.44
C PRO A 210 9.21 -13.70 10.96
N ARG A 211 9.36 -12.61 11.70
CA ARG A 211 9.32 -12.64 13.16
C ARG A 211 7.94 -13.04 13.70
N LEU A 212 6.88 -12.57 13.06
CA LEU A 212 5.50 -12.87 13.47
C LEU A 212 5.09 -14.31 13.15
N ALA A 213 5.50 -14.82 11.99
CA ALA A 213 5.16 -16.17 11.53
C ALA A 213 6.05 -17.25 12.16
N GLY A 214 7.30 -16.91 12.52
CA GLY A 214 8.26 -17.87 13.08
C GLY A 214 8.38 -19.10 12.18
N GLU A 215 8.29 -20.30 12.75
CA GLU A 215 8.35 -21.56 12.03
C GLU A 215 7.21 -21.79 11.02
N GLY A 216 6.15 -20.97 11.04
CA GLY A 216 5.09 -21.02 10.04
C GLY A 216 5.55 -20.53 8.66
N LEU A 217 6.59 -19.71 8.59
CA LEU A 217 7.19 -19.26 7.36
C LEU A 217 8.19 -20.29 6.84
N ILE A 218 7.96 -20.77 5.64
CA ILE A 218 8.83 -21.72 4.93
C ILE A 218 9.46 -20.98 3.75
N ASP A 219 10.76 -21.12 3.57
CA ASP A 219 11.50 -20.52 2.46
C ASP A 219 10.88 -20.94 1.12
N ASP A 220 10.80 -19.98 0.20
CA ASP A 220 10.22 -20.15 -1.14
C ASP A 220 8.78 -20.69 -1.19
N ASN A 221 8.04 -20.64 -0.08
CA ASN A 221 6.63 -21.08 -0.04
C ASN A 221 5.63 -19.93 0.10
N LEU A 222 6.10 -18.73 0.47
CA LEU A 222 5.31 -17.53 0.50
C LEU A 222 5.73 -16.57 -0.60
N TYR A 223 4.75 -16.05 -1.33
CA TYR A 223 4.93 -15.04 -2.36
C TYR A 223 4.11 -13.81 -2.03
N CYS A 224 4.70 -12.64 -2.16
CA CYS A 224 3.97 -11.38 -1.93
C CYS A 224 4.39 -10.33 -2.96
N ALA A 225 3.50 -9.37 -3.20
CA ALA A 225 3.78 -8.30 -4.14
C ALA A 225 3.70 -6.94 -3.43
N ILE A 226 4.66 -6.06 -3.71
CA ILE A 226 4.68 -4.69 -3.22
C ILE A 226 4.25 -3.76 -4.34
N ALA A 227 3.27 -2.90 -4.04
CA ALA A 227 2.87 -1.79 -4.90
C ALA A 227 3.93 -0.69 -4.84
N GLY A 228 4.92 -0.83 -5.68
CA GLY A 228 6.13 -0.05 -5.71
C GLY A 228 7.30 -1.00 -5.93
N GLY A 229 8.12 -0.74 -6.90
CA GLY A 229 9.34 -1.49 -7.15
C GLY A 229 10.46 -0.50 -7.17
N VAL A 230 11.46 -0.75 -6.41
CA VAL A 230 12.64 0.07 -6.49
C VAL A 230 13.70 -0.75 -7.19
N GLU A 231 13.91 -0.48 -8.47
CA GLU A 231 15.17 -0.79 -9.12
C GLU A 231 16.28 -0.05 -8.35
N ASP A 232 17.50 -0.56 -8.37
CA ASP A 232 18.66 0.09 -7.76
C ASP A 232 18.66 1.58 -8.10
N ASN A 233 18.31 2.36 -7.09
CA ASN A 233 18.10 3.80 -7.22
C ASN A 233 18.95 4.50 -6.18
N LEU A 234 20.01 5.18 -6.62
CA LEU A 234 20.92 5.91 -5.77
C LEU A 234 20.20 6.91 -4.83
N ALA A 235 19.09 7.50 -5.26
CA ALA A 235 18.31 8.42 -4.44
C ALA A 235 17.63 7.69 -3.26
N LEU A 236 17.10 6.48 -3.48
CA LEU A 236 16.52 5.69 -2.41
C LEU A 236 17.59 5.21 -1.43
N ASP A 237 18.75 4.78 -1.92
CA ASP A 237 19.83 4.32 -1.05
C ASP A 237 20.38 5.45 -0.19
N ALA A 238 20.52 6.64 -0.77
CA ALA A 238 20.86 7.85 -0.02
C ALA A 238 19.78 8.19 1.03
N PHE A 239 18.48 8.05 0.68
CA PHE A 239 17.38 8.24 1.62
C PHE A 239 17.42 7.23 2.77
N LYS A 240 17.61 5.93 2.49
CA LYS A 240 17.75 4.87 3.51
C LYS A 240 18.90 5.16 4.47
N ALA A 241 20.07 5.53 3.93
CA ALA A 241 21.24 5.85 4.73
C ALA A 241 21.01 7.09 5.62
N ALA A 242 20.41 8.15 5.08
CA ALA A 242 20.08 9.36 5.83
C ALA A 242 19.01 9.08 6.92
N TYR A 243 18.01 8.27 6.61
CA TYR A 243 16.98 7.86 7.56
C TYR A 243 17.59 7.06 8.72
N LYS A 244 18.41 6.05 8.41
CA LYS A 244 19.10 5.23 9.40
C LYS A 244 20.02 6.05 10.29
N LYS A 245 20.76 7.00 9.70
CA LYS A 245 21.63 7.92 10.46
C LYS A 245 20.82 8.80 11.42
N LYS A 246 19.65 9.28 10.99
CA LYS A 246 18.82 10.22 11.77
C LYS A 246 18.03 9.54 12.89
N TYR A 247 17.44 8.37 12.60
CA TYR A 247 16.48 7.72 13.49
C TYR A 247 17.01 6.43 14.13
N GLN A 248 18.24 5.99 13.80
CA GLN A 248 18.86 4.74 14.26
C GLN A 248 17.96 3.52 13.98
N ALA A 249 17.18 3.57 12.91
CA ALA A 249 16.24 2.55 12.48
C ALA A 249 16.28 2.39 10.96
N ASP A 250 15.95 1.20 10.48
CA ASP A 250 15.73 0.97 9.06
C ASP A 250 14.36 1.53 8.64
N ILE A 251 14.22 1.86 7.36
CA ILE A 251 12.96 2.35 6.82
C ILE A 251 11.91 1.23 6.86
N VAL A 252 10.65 1.64 7.06
CA VAL A 252 9.49 0.77 6.80
C VAL A 252 9.03 0.95 5.35
N GLN A 253 8.25 0.00 4.86
CA GLN A 253 7.83 -0.13 3.45
C GLN A 253 7.37 1.17 2.78
N TYR A 254 6.56 1.97 3.45
CA TYR A 254 5.96 3.18 2.86
C TYR A 254 6.69 4.49 3.21
N ALA A 255 7.79 4.43 3.97
CA ALA A 255 8.53 5.62 4.36
C ALA A 255 9.01 6.47 3.16
N PRO A 256 9.60 5.91 2.08
CA PRO A 256 10.02 6.69 0.93
C PRO A 256 8.85 7.29 0.14
N TYR A 257 7.72 6.58 0.05
CA TYR A 257 6.50 7.07 -0.61
C TYR A 257 5.85 8.22 0.17
N THR A 258 5.85 8.13 1.51
CA THR A 258 5.40 9.22 2.39
C THR A 258 6.29 10.46 2.24
N TYR A 259 7.60 10.25 2.15
CA TYR A 259 8.56 11.32 1.91
C TYR A 259 8.28 12.02 0.57
N ASP A 260 8.14 11.27 -0.53
CA ASP A 260 7.86 11.84 -1.85
C ASP A 260 6.50 12.54 -1.89
N ALA A 261 5.48 12.02 -1.24
CA ALA A 261 4.17 12.66 -1.17
C ALA A 261 4.24 14.06 -0.51
N VAL A 262 5.04 14.20 0.55
CA VAL A 262 5.28 15.52 1.19
C VAL A 262 6.06 16.44 0.25
N MET A 263 7.10 15.94 -0.44
CA MET A 263 7.88 16.72 -1.38
C MET A 263 7.05 17.21 -2.56
N ILE A 264 6.15 16.39 -3.09
CA ILE A 264 5.20 16.76 -4.15
C ILE A 264 4.35 17.95 -3.72
N ILE A 265 3.81 17.96 -2.50
CA ILE A 265 3.01 19.08 -2.01
C ILE A 265 3.81 20.38 -1.99
N ALA A 266 5.04 20.35 -1.53
CA ALA A 266 5.91 21.52 -1.53
C ALA A 266 6.22 22.01 -2.96
N ASP A 267 6.53 21.09 -3.87
CA ASP A 267 6.81 21.39 -5.27
C ASP A 267 5.63 22.04 -5.98
N VAL A 268 4.42 21.53 -5.77
CA VAL A 268 3.21 22.11 -6.41
C VAL A 268 2.84 23.47 -5.81
N MET A 269 3.05 23.68 -4.52
CA MET A 269 2.89 24.99 -3.90
C MET A 269 3.86 26.01 -4.49
N GLN A 270 5.13 25.64 -4.71
CA GLN A 270 6.12 26.50 -5.36
C GLN A 270 5.74 26.80 -6.82
N GLN A 271 5.37 25.77 -7.61
CA GLN A 271 4.97 25.94 -9.00
C GLN A 271 3.72 26.82 -9.14
N ALA A 272 2.76 26.69 -8.24
CA ALA A 272 1.56 27.53 -8.21
C ALA A 272 1.80 28.91 -7.58
N ASN A 273 2.99 29.11 -6.98
CA ASN A 273 3.30 30.28 -6.17
C ASN A 273 2.23 30.56 -5.10
N SER A 274 1.67 29.50 -4.48
CA SER A 274 0.55 29.61 -3.53
C SER A 274 0.49 28.41 -2.57
N VAL A 275 0.14 28.68 -1.33
CA VAL A 275 -0.18 27.65 -0.32
C VAL A 275 -1.68 27.34 -0.26
N ASP A 276 -2.51 28.03 -1.05
CA ASP A 276 -3.94 27.79 -1.15
C ASP A 276 -4.22 26.53 -1.98
N PRO A 277 -4.88 25.50 -1.40
CA PRO A 277 -5.22 24.26 -2.10
C PRO A 277 -5.95 24.51 -3.43
N LYS A 278 -6.87 25.48 -3.50
CA LYS A 278 -7.62 25.80 -4.70
C LYS A 278 -6.72 26.21 -5.87
N LYS A 279 -5.57 26.83 -5.58
CA LYS A 279 -4.62 27.31 -6.59
C LYS A 279 -3.63 26.23 -7.01
N TYR A 280 -3.13 25.42 -6.09
CA TYR A 280 -2.12 24.41 -6.43
C TYR A 280 -2.71 23.03 -6.81
N LEU A 281 -3.97 22.73 -6.49
CA LEU A 281 -4.60 21.46 -6.86
C LEU A 281 -4.59 21.18 -8.39
N PRO A 282 -4.86 22.15 -9.27
CA PRO A 282 -4.71 21.93 -10.73
C PRO A 282 -3.26 21.64 -11.16
N VAL A 283 -2.27 22.14 -10.41
CA VAL A 283 -0.85 21.86 -10.65
C VAL A 283 -0.53 20.44 -10.18
N LEU A 284 -1.02 20.03 -9.00
CA LEU A 284 -0.88 18.68 -8.46
C LEU A 284 -1.39 17.61 -9.44
N ALA A 285 -2.55 17.83 -10.03
CA ALA A 285 -3.13 16.90 -11.00
C ALA A 285 -2.26 16.67 -12.25
N ARG A 286 -1.32 17.57 -12.55
CA ARG A 286 -0.44 17.53 -13.74
C ARG A 286 1.03 17.39 -13.40
N ILE A 287 1.36 17.22 -12.12
CA ILE A 287 2.75 17.18 -11.66
C ILE A 287 3.55 16.07 -12.36
N ARG A 288 4.83 16.37 -12.59
CA ARG A 288 5.87 15.40 -12.93
C ARG A 288 6.98 15.59 -11.92
N HIS A 289 7.03 14.72 -10.95
CA HIS A 289 8.01 14.76 -9.87
C HIS A 289 9.00 13.62 -10.03
N THR A 290 10.26 13.86 -9.66
CA THR A 290 11.25 12.80 -9.51
C THR A 290 11.68 12.78 -8.06
N GLY A 291 11.20 11.79 -7.33
CA GLY A 291 11.47 11.59 -5.91
C GLY A 291 12.44 10.46 -5.65
N VAL A 292 12.54 10.06 -4.39
CA VAL A 292 13.38 8.93 -3.96
C VAL A 292 12.82 7.58 -4.43
N THR A 293 11.50 7.52 -4.72
CA THR A 293 10.85 6.33 -5.28
C THR A 293 10.84 6.30 -6.82
N GLY A 294 11.39 7.32 -7.47
CA GLY A 294 11.46 7.45 -8.92
C GLY A 294 10.52 8.52 -9.48
N LYS A 295 10.06 8.31 -10.73
CA LYS A 295 9.20 9.27 -11.43
C LYS A 295 7.73 9.11 -11.00
N ILE A 296 7.12 10.19 -10.56
CA ILE A 296 5.72 10.24 -10.13
C ILE A 296 4.96 11.21 -11.02
N ALA A 297 3.86 10.75 -11.58
CA ALA A 297 2.86 11.54 -12.27
C ALA A 297 1.50 10.86 -12.09
N PHE A 298 0.42 11.63 -12.12
CA PHE A 298 -0.92 11.09 -11.90
C PHE A 298 -1.72 10.98 -13.20
N ASP A 299 -2.64 10.03 -13.23
CA ASP A 299 -3.67 9.95 -14.25
C ASP A 299 -4.87 10.86 -13.90
N LYS A 300 -5.93 10.80 -14.71
CA LYS A 300 -7.14 11.62 -14.51
C LYS A 300 -7.90 11.31 -13.21
N ASN A 301 -7.67 10.16 -12.62
CA ASN A 301 -8.32 9.73 -11.37
C ASN A 301 -7.45 9.99 -10.13
N GLY A 302 -6.20 10.47 -10.30
CA GLY A 302 -5.24 10.62 -9.21
C GLY A 302 -4.42 9.36 -8.92
N ASP A 303 -4.50 8.32 -9.75
CA ASP A 303 -3.64 7.14 -9.67
C ASP A 303 -2.25 7.44 -10.26
N ILE A 304 -1.22 6.83 -9.66
CA ILE A 304 0.13 6.93 -10.22
C ILE A 304 0.16 6.31 -11.62
N ARG A 305 0.78 7.01 -12.59
CA ARG A 305 1.05 6.46 -13.92
C ARG A 305 2.25 5.53 -13.86
N ASN A 306 2.13 4.37 -14.52
CA ASN A 306 3.22 3.39 -14.64
C ASN A 306 3.81 2.99 -13.28
N GLY A 307 2.96 2.79 -12.27
CA GLY A 307 3.37 2.30 -10.97
C GLY A 307 4.07 0.96 -11.11
N THR A 308 5.28 0.86 -10.56
CA THR A 308 6.05 -0.38 -10.53
C THR A 308 5.47 -1.35 -9.52
N LEU A 309 5.65 -2.63 -9.78
CA LEU A 309 5.23 -3.73 -8.92
C LEU A 309 6.38 -4.72 -8.79
N SER A 310 6.66 -5.15 -7.59
CA SER A 310 7.71 -6.13 -7.30
C SER A 310 7.13 -7.34 -6.60
N ILE A 311 7.54 -8.54 -7.03
CA ILE A 311 7.18 -9.80 -6.38
C ILE A 311 8.38 -10.30 -5.60
N TYR A 312 8.12 -10.70 -4.36
CA TYR A 312 9.09 -11.23 -3.41
C TYR A 312 8.69 -12.61 -2.94
N THR A 313 9.69 -13.34 -2.47
CA THR A 313 9.58 -14.48 -1.56
C THR A 313 10.37 -14.20 -0.29
N PHE A 314 10.36 -15.13 0.65
CA PHE A 314 11.22 -15.07 1.82
C PHE A 314 12.21 -16.23 1.80
N ARG A 315 13.47 -15.93 2.14
CA ARG A 315 14.57 -16.89 2.31
C ARG A 315 15.39 -16.52 3.53
N ASN A 316 15.61 -17.47 4.41
CA ASN A 316 16.30 -17.23 5.67
C ASN A 316 15.72 -16.03 6.46
N GLY A 317 14.39 -15.89 6.44
CA GLY A 317 13.69 -14.80 7.13
C GLY A 317 13.85 -13.42 6.48
N GLN A 318 14.40 -13.33 5.27
CA GLN A 318 14.58 -12.07 4.55
C GLN A 318 13.77 -12.04 3.25
N GLN A 319 13.24 -10.87 2.91
CA GLN A 319 12.61 -10.66 1.62
C GLN A 319 13.62 -10.80 0.50
N THR A 320 13.30 -11.62 -0.48
CA THR A 320 14.10 -11.85 -1.68
C THR A 320 13.30 -11.44 -2.91
N LEU A 321 13.78 -10.45 -3.65
CA LEU A 321 13.16 -9.99 -4.89
C LEU A 321 13.23 -11.10 -5.96
N LEU A 322 12.09 -11.38 -6.59
CA LEU A 322 11.97 -12.35 -7.67
C LEU A 322 11.83 -11.67 -9.04
N THR A 323 11.00 -10.65 -9.13
CA THR A 323 10.77 -9.91 -10.37
C THR A 323 10.20 -8.53 -10.12
N VAL A 324 10.49 -7.61 -11.04
CA VAL A 324 9.90 -6.27 -11.10
C VAL A 324 9.12 -6.16 -12.39
N THR A 325 7.89 -5.62 -12.33
CA THR A 325 7.04 -5.37 -13.51
C THR A 325 6.54 -3.92 -13.50
N ARG A 326 6.27 -3.41 -14.69
CA ARG A 326 5.64 -2.09 -14.91
C ARG A 326 4.31 -2.23 -15.59
#